data_57b89da3bf35c20ea3c327036bcac68e
#
_entry.id   57b89da3bf35c20ea3c327036bcac68e
#
_cell.length_a   1.000
_cell.length_b   1.000
_cell.length_c   1.000
_cell.angle_alpha   90.00
_cell.angle_beta   90.00
_cell.angle_gamma   90.00
#
_symmetry.space_group_name_H-M   'P 1'
#
loop_
_entity.id
_entity.type
_entity.pdbx_description
1 polymer ?
#
loop_
_entity_poly.entity_id
_entity_poly.type
_entity_poly.pdbx_seq_one_letter_code
_entity_poly.pdbx_strand_id
1 'polypeptide(L)'
;VSNGVAEYVGGGSISAFVDKMNERAASLGCTNTHFMNPSGLHDDNHYTTARDLATIACSAFQNKIFRKIIGTEYYIEPKTNITDEERWLNNHNKMLLSGEKHYDGCLGGKTGYTTTAGNTLVTFAERDNMRLVCVVLADTLRFQYSDTASLFDYGFGNFHKEVITENQPETTVQLLPADALSLNVTTPEFLSCVEKGNCV
;
A
#
# COMPACT_ATOMS: atom_id res chain seq x y z
N VAL A 1 18.96 4.46 -7.15
CA VAL A 1 18.55 5.11 -5.90
C VAL A 1 18.21 4.07 -4.84
N SER A 2 17.26 3.13 -5.06
CA SER A 2 16.88 2.13 -4.04
C SER A 2 18.05 1.32 -3.50
N ASN A 3 18.96 0.84 -4.35
CA ASN A 3 20.13 0.11 -3.91
C ASN A 3 21.07 0.96 -3.03
N GLY A 4 21.30 2.23 -3.38
CA GLY A 4 22.16 3.12 -2.57
C GLY A 4 21.55 3.41 -1.19
N VAL A 5 20.23 3.60 -1.11
CA VAL A 5 19.54 3.76 0.18
C VAL A 5 19.61 2.46 0.99
N ALA A 6 19.39 1.31 0.33
CA ALA A 6 19.46 0.00 0.97
C ALA A 6 20.86 -0.31 1.50
N GLU A 7 21.89 -0.02 0.73
CA GLU A 7 23.29 -0.18 1.14
C GLU A 7 23.62 0.67 2.37
N TYR A 8 23.21 1.94 2.36
CA TYR A 8 23.41 2.84 3.49
C TYR A 8 22.71 2.34 4.77
N VAL A 9 21.43 1.99 4.68
CA VAL A 9 20.64 1.51 5.83
C VAL A 9 21.07 0.10 6.26
N GLY A 10 21.60 -0.69 5.33
CA GLY A 10 22.15 -2.02 5.57
C GLY A 10 23.56 -2.02 6.16
N GLY A 11 24.12 -0.83 6.49
CA GLY A 11 25.47 -0.73 7.05
C GLY A 11 26.57 -1.08 6.05
N GLY A 12 26.38 -0.74 4.77
CA GLY A 12 27.29 -1.04 3.67
C GLY A 12 26.96 -2.34 2.92
N SER A 13 25.83 -2.98 3.22
CA SER A 13 25.43 -4.25 2.59
C SER A 13 23.96 -4.23 2.15
N ILE A 14 23.74 -4.39 0.84
CA ILE A 14 22.39 -4.56 0.27
C ILE A 14 21.74 -5.85 0.79
N SER A 15 22.51 -6.95 0.91
CA SER A 15 21.99 -8.22 1.45
C SER A 15 21.47 -8.06 2.88
N ALA A 16 22.23 -7.39 3.75
CA ALA A 16 21.79 -7.13 5.12
C ALA A 16 20.51 -6.27 5.18
N PHE A 17 20.28 -5.39 4.20
CA PHE A 17 19.02 -4.67 4.09
C PHE A 17 17.87 -5.58 3.63
N VAL A 18 18.12 -6.49 2.69
CA VAL A 18 17.13 -7.48 2.23
C VAL A 18 16.71 -8.41 3.37
N ASP A 19 17.67 -8.84 4.20
CA ASP A 19 17.37 -9.61 5.40
C ASP A 19 16.39 -8.85 6.33
N LYS A 20 16.64 -7.55 6.57
CA LYS A 20 15.73 -6.69 7.35
C LYS A 20 14.36 -6.56 6.69
N MET A 21 14.26 -6.51 5.35
CA MET A 21 12.96 -6.50 4.64
C MET A 21 12.19 -7.79 4.92
N ASN A 22 12.84 -8.94 4.83
CA ASN A 22 12.22 -10.25 5.10
C ASN A 22 11.84 -10.42 6.58
N GLU A 23 12.71 -10.02 7.51
CA GLU A 23 12.42 -10.00 8.95
C GLU A 23 11.19 -9.11 9.25
N ARG A 24 11.12 -7.93 8.60
CA ARG A 24 9.98 -7.05 8.78
C ARG A 24 8.69 -7.65 8.24
N ALA A 25 8.71 -8.25 7.05
CA ALA A 25 7.54 -8.94 6.49
C ALA A 25 7.07 -10.07 7.42
N ALA A 26 7.98 -10.90 7.90
CA ALA A 26 7.67 -11.97 8.84
C ALA A 26 7.08 -11.44 10.16
N SER A 27 7.64 -10.34 10.70
CA SER A 27 7.13 -9.69 11.92
C SER A 27 5.72 -9.12 11.79
N LEU A 28 5.29 -8.86 10.56
CA LEU A 28 3.93 -8.42 10.22
C LEU A 28 2.97 -9.58 9.94
N GLY A 29 3.44 -10.83 10.03
CA GLY A 29 2.65 -12.02 9.73
C GLY A 29 2.53 -12.34 8.23
N CYS A 30 3.36 -11.74 7.39
CA CYS A 30 3.39 -12.00 5.95
C CYS A 30 4.11 -13.33 5.67
N THR A 31 3.35 -14.41 5.55
CA THR A 31 3.89 -15.77 5.41
C THR A 31 4.15 -16.19 3.95
N ASN A 32 3.66 -15.41 2.99
CA ASN A 32 3.76 -15.68 1.56
C ASN A 32 4.50 -14.55 0.83
N THR A 33 5.51 -13.99 1.48
CA THR A 33 6.33 -12.90 0.94
C THR A 33 7.80 -13.20 1.17
N HIS A 34 8.59 -13.03 0.11
CA HIS A 34 10.04 -13.11 0.17
C HIS A 34 10.67 -12.07 -0.77
N PHE A 35 11.57 -11.28 -0.25
CA PHE A 35 12.31 -10.26 -0.99
C PHE A 35 13.73 -10.73 -1.29
N MET A 36 14.18 -10.55 -2.54
CA MET A 36 15.52 -10.82 -2.99
C MET A 36 16.35 -9.54 -3.19
N ASN A 37 15.67 -8.41 -3.38
CA ASN A 37 16.32 -7.12 -3.61
C ASN A 37 15.41 -5.96 -3.20
N PRO A 38 15.95 -4.75 -2.97
CA PRO A 38 15.18 -3.58 -2.57
C PRO A 38 14.58 -2.81 -3.76
N SER A 39 14.93 -3.20 -4.99
CA SER A 39 14.52 -2.47 -6.21
C SER A 39 13.27 -3.01 -6.86
N GLY A 40 12.87 -4.25 -6.56
CA GLY A 40 11.77 -4.95 -7.21
C GLY A 40 12.13 -5.52 -8.59
N LEU A 41 13.42 -5.63 -8.91
CA LEU A 41 13.86 -6.38 -10.08
C LEU A 41 13.46 -7.84 -9.93
N HIS A 42 13.10 -8.45 -11.07
CA HIS A 42 12.65 -9.82 -11.10
C HIS A 42 13.72 -10.80 -10.60
N ASP A 43 13.29 -11.72 -9.77
CA ASP A 43 13.99 -12.92 -9.33
C ASP A 43 12.90 -13.96 -9.01
N ASP A 44 13.14 -15.24 -9.35
CA ASP A 44 12.15 -16.31 -9.17
C ASP A 44 11.77 -16.52 -7.69
N ASN A 45 12.64 -16.13 -6.76
CA ASN A 45 12.39 -16.17 -5.33
C ASN A 45 11.88 -14.85 -4.75
N HIS A 46 11.60 -13.84 -5.58
CA HIS A 46 11.03 -12.56 -5.18
C HIS A 46 9.53 -12.58 -5.40
N TYR A 47 8.77 -12.90 -4.38
CA TYR A 47 7.32 -13.08 -4.47
C TYR A 47 6.57 -12.44 -3.30
N THR A 48 5.31 -12.18 -3.51
CA THR A 48 4.37 -11.71 -2.49
C THR A 48 2.93 -12.09 -2.88
N THR A 49 1.99 -11.84 -1.99
CA THR A 49 0.55 -11.88 -2.26
C THR A 49 -0.08 -10.52 -2.10
N ALA A 50 -1.27 -10.31 -2.67
CA ALA A 50 -2.00 -9.06 -2.51
C ALA A 50 -2.32 -8.79 -1.02
N ARG A 51 -2.62 -9.84 -0.24
CA ARG A 51 -2.88 -9.74 1.21
C ARG A 51 -1.63 -9.28 1.97
N ASP A 52 -0.51 -9.95 1.77
CA ASP A 52 0.74 -9.62 2.47
C ASP A 52 1.18 -8.20 2.10
N LEU A 53 1.10 -7.84 0.81
CA LEU A 53 1.48 -6.51 0.37
C LEU A 53 0.55 -5.43 0.93
N ALA A 54 -0.75 -5.70 1.09
CA ALA A 54 -1.67 -4.82 1.79
C ALA A 54 -1.29 -4.64 3.27
N THR A 55 -0.91 -5.72 3.96
CA THR A 55 -0.43 -5.67 5.34
C THR A 55 0.83 -4.81 5.48
N ILE A 56 1.82 -5.03 4.61
CA ILE A 56 3.05 -4.22 4.54
C ILE A 56 2.72 -2.75 4.27
N ALA A 57 1.84 -2.50 3.29
CA ALA A 57 1.42 -1.16 2.92
C ALA A 57 0.71 -0.43 4.09
N CYS A 58 -0.20 -1.10 4.79
CA CYS A 58 -0.86 -0.56 5.99
C CYS A 58 0.15 -0.21 7.08
N SER A 59 1.15 -1.06 7.33
CA SER A 59 2.23 -0.77 8.28
C SER A 59 3.05 0.46 7.86
N ALA A 60 3.42 0.55 6.57
CA ALA A 60 4.16 1.69 6.04
C ALA A 60 3.34 2.99 6.13
N PHE A 61 2.04 2.92 5.91
CA PHE A 61 1.14 4.07 5.94
C PHE A 61 1.02 4.73 7.31
N GLN A 62 1.39 4.07 8.41
CA GLN A 62 1.48 4.68 9.75
C GLN A 62 2.57 5.76 9.81
N ASN A 63 3.59 5.67 8.96
CA ASN A 63 4.66 6.64 8.92
C ASN A 63 4.22 7.91 8.17
N LYS A 64 4.25 9.06 8.85
CA LYS A 64 3.87 10.37 8.28
C LYS A 64 4.73 10.78 7.08
N ILE A 65 6.03 10.45 7.10
CA ILE A 65 6.95 10.77 6.01
C ILE A 65 6.63 9.90 4.79
N PHE A 66 6.34 8.63 4.99
CA PHE A 66 5.89 7.73 3.91
C PHE A 66 4.62 8.29 3.24
N ARG A 67 3.59 8.66 4.02
CA ARG A 67 2.36 9.26 3.48
C ARG A 67 2.65 10.53 2.66
N LYS A 68 3.51 11.40 3.19
CA LYS A 68 3.91 12.62 2.47
C LYS A 68 4.55 12.29 1.13
N ILE A 69 5.46 11.33 1.09
CA ILE A 69 6.18 10.97 -0.15
C ILE A 69 5.23 10.38 -1.18
N ILE A 70 4.41 9.39 -0.81
CA ILE A 70 3.51 8.73 -1.77
C ILE A 70 2.38 9.63 -2.25
N GLY A 71 1.97 10.63 -1.44
CA GLY A 71 0.94 11.61 -1.76
C GLY A 71 1.47 12.89 -2.42
N THR A 72 2.76 12.98 -2.69
CA THR A 72 3.34 14.12 -3.43
C THR A 72 3.11 13.91 -4.93
N GLU A 73 2.36 14.81 -5.57
CA GLU A 73 2.03 14.73 -6.99
C GLU A 73 3.26 14.97 -7.87
N TYR A 74 4.02 16.00 -7.55
CA TYR A 74 5.27 16.32 -8.23
C TYR A 74 6.29 16.93 -7.25
N TYR A 75 7.55 16.79 -7.57
CA TYR A 75 8.65 17.36 -6.81
C TYR A 75 9.67 17.95 -7.79
N ILE A 76 10.11 19.17 -7.50
CA ILE A 76 11.18 19.81 -8.25
C ILE A 76 12.46 19.65 -7.45
N GLU A 77 13.36 18.86 -7.96
CA GLU A 77 14.69 18.73 -7.38
C GLU A 77 15.58 19.89 -7.87
N PRO A 78 16.09 20.70 -6.95
CA PRO A 78 16.90 21.85 -7.32
C PRO A 78 18.23 21.40 -7.93
N LYS A 79 18.90 22.34 -8.59
CA LYS A 79 20.27 22.18 -9.07
C LYS A 79 21.18 21.65 -7.97
N THR A 80 22.12 20.79 -8.35
CA THR A 80 23.12 20.23 -7.47
C THR A 80 24.52 20.66 -7.89
N ASN A 81 25.52 20.28 -7.15
CA ASN A 81 26.93 20.50 -7.53
C ASN A 81 27.38 19.65 -8.74
N ILE A 82 26.55 18.69 -9.18
CA ILE A 82 26.83 17.80 -10.32
C ILE A 82 25.93 18.12 -11.52
N THR A 83 24.68 18.53 -11.25
CA THR A 83 23.67 18.78 -12.27
C THR A 83 23.22 20.24 -12.20
N ASP A 84 23.45 20.98 -13.26
CA ASP A 84 23.12 22.43 -13.35
C ASP A 84 21.69 22.70 -13.80
N GLU A 85 20.84 21.68 -13.82
CA GLU A 85 19.43 21.75 -14.20
C GLU A 85 18.53 21.26 -13.07
N GLU A 86 17.35 21.86 -12.95
CA GLU A 86 16.28 21.35 -12.09
C GLU A 86 15.68 20.10 -12.69
N ARG A 87 15.34 19.12 -11.85
CA ARG A 87 14.67 17.91 -12.29
C ARG A 87 13.23 17.87 -11.78
N TRP A 88 12.31 17.70 -12.70
CA TRP A 88 10.89 17.58 -12.41
C TRP A 88 10.51 16.11 -12.29
N LEU A 89 10.14 15.69 -11.10
CA LEU A 89 9.75 14.33 -10.79
C LEU A 89 8.23 14.27 -10.56
N ASN A 90 7.55 13.49 -11.38
CA ASN A 90 6.11 13.29 -11.27
C ASN A 90 5.80 11.95 -10.59
N ASN A 91 4.75 11.91 -9.79
CA ASN A 91 4.25 10.67 -9.25
C ASN A 91 3.76 9.75 -10.39
N HIS A 92 4.09 8.49 -10.31
CA HIS A 92 3.69 7.51 -11.33
C HIS A 92 2.26 6.98 -11.11
N ASN A 93 1.68 7.16 -9.92
CA ASN A 93 0.30 6.78 -9.66
C ASN A 93 -0.67 7.81 -10.26
N LYS A 94 -1.23 7.48 -11.40
CA LYS A 94 -2.14 8.37 -12.13
C LYS A 94 -3.47 8.62 -11.42
N MET A 95 -3.84 7.80 -10.43
CA MET A 95 -5.05 8.05 -9.63
C MET A 95 -4.90 9.25 -8.70
N LEU A 96 -3.66 9.61 -8.35
CA LEU A 96 -3.36 10.81 -7.56
C LEU A 96 -3.40 12.08 -8.41
N LEU A 97 -2.97 11.98 -9.67
CA LEU A 97 -2.81 13.14 -10.55
C LEU A 97 -4.14 13.52 -11.22
N SER A 98 -4.33 14.81 -11.47
CA SER A 98 -5.46 15.29 -12.26
C SER A 98 -5.45 14.68 -13.66
N GLY A 99 -6.61 14.22 -14.15
CA GLY A 99 -6.77 13.63 -15.48
C GLY A 99 -7.73 12.45 -15.51
N GLU A 100 -7.75 11.72 -16.62
CA GLU A 100 -8.70 10.62 -16.89
C GLU A 100 -8.67 9.50 -15.84
N LYS A 101 -7.55 9.28 -15.18
CA LYS A 101 -7.36 8.20 -14.20
C LYS A 101 -7.46 8.70 -12.75
N HIS A 102 -7.77 9.98 -12.56
CA HIS A 102 -7.93 10.52 -11.22
C HIS A 102 -9.03 9.80 -10.45
N TYR A 103 -8.78 9.57 -9.15
CA TYR A 103 -9.76 8.98 -8.24
C TYR A 103 -9.93 9.87 -7.01
N ASP A 104 -11.13 10.36 -6.80
CA ASP A 104 -11.44 11.24 -5.67
C ASP A 104 -11.15 10.56 -4.33
N GLY A 105 -10.37 11.25 -3.49
CA GLY A 105 -9.92 10.72 -2.22
C GLY A 105 -8.64 9.88 -2.29
N CYS A 106 -8.00 9.78 -3.47
CA CYS A 106 -6.71 9.09 -3.59
C CYS A 106 -5.64 9.78 -2.73
N LEU A 107 -4.98 9.02 -1.87
CA LEU A 107 -3.90 9.48 -1.00
C LEU A 107 -2.49 9.16 -1.55
N GLY A 108 -2.43 8.53 -2.72
CA GLY A 108 -1.19 8.12 -3.34
C GLY A 108 -0.92 6.62 -3.24
N GLY A 109 0.27 6.23 -3.61
CA GLY A 109 0.66 4.81 -3.65
C GLY A 109 1.88 4.56 -4.50
N LYS A 110 2.02 3.32 -4.99
CA LYS A 110 3.18 2.92 -5.79
C LYS A 110 2.77 1.98 -6.92
N THR A 111 3.23 2.30 -8.11
CA THR A 111 3.16 1.43 -9.30
C THR A 111 4.37 0.52 -9.37
N GLY A 112 4.24 -0.63 -9.99
CA GLY A 112 5.34 -1.52 -10.33
C GLY A 112 5.11 -2.19 -11.67
N TYR A 113 6.20 -2.57 -12.33
CA TYR A 113 6.16 -3.35 -13.56
C TYR A 113 7.46 -4.15 -13.74
N THR A 114 7.31 -5.41 -14.04
CA THR A 114 8.31 -6.23 -14.72
C THR A 114 7.62 -7.08 -15.77
N THR A 115 8.36 -7.58 -16.74
CA THR A 115 7.77 -8.45 -17.80
C THR A 115 7.07 -9.68 -17.21
N THR A 116 7.62 -10.23 -16.12
CA THR A 116 7.08 -11.42 -15.47
C THR A 116 5.92 -11.10 -14.53
N ALA A 117 6.04 -10.03 -13.75
CA ALA A 117 5.01 -9.65 -12.76
C ALA A 117 3.78 -8.95 -13.39
N GLY A 118 3.89 -8.44 -14.62
CA GLY A 118 2.88 -7.56 -15.17
C GLY A 118 2.84 -6.20 -14.47
N ASN A 119 1.75 -5.48 -14.63
CA ASN A 119 1.53 -4.22 -13.93
C ASN A 119 1.01 -4.49 -12.52
N THR A 120 1.54 -3.76 -11.56
CA THR A 120 1.16 -3.85 -10.15
C THR A 120 0.88 -2.45 -9.61
N LEU A 121 -0.09 -2.35 -8.71
CA LEU A 121 -0.47 -1.09 -8.11
C LEU A 121 -0.89 -1.30 -6.66
N VAL A 122 -0.29 -0.53 -5.77
CA VAL A 122 -0.77 -0.34 -4.40
C VAL A 122 -1.23 1.10 -4.28
N THR A 123 -2.48 1.33 -3.91
CA THR A 123 -3.04 2.68 -3.76
C THR A 123 -3.83 2.79 -2.48
N PHE A 124 -3.75 3.94 -1.84
CA PHE A 124 -4.54 4.32 -0.67
C PHE A 124 -5.57 5.36 -1.07
N ALA A 125 -6.77 5.24 -0.53
CA ALA A 125 -7.82 6.24 -0.68
C ALA A 125 -8.56 6.46 0.63
N GLU A 126 -9.14 7.65 0.80
CA GLU A 126 -9.96 8.00 1.96
C GLU A 126 -11.27 8.64 1.49
N ARG A 127 -12.37 8.19 2.07
CA ARG A 127 -13.71 8.76 1.88
C ARG A 127 -14.48 8.64 3.19
N ASP A 128 -15.19 9.68 3.60
CA ASP A 128 -16.02 9.68 4.81
C ASP A 128 -15.27 9.19 6.06
N ASN A 129 -14.02 9.63 6.22
CA ASN A 129 -13.14 9.24 7.32
C ASN A 129 -12.80 7.72 7.37
N MET A 130 -13.09 6.99 6.31
CA MET A 130 -12.66 5.60 6.12
C MET A 130 -11.50 5.55 5.13
N ARG A 131 -10.42 4.84 5.49
CA ARG A 131 -9.25 4.64 4.62
C ARG A 131 -9.20 3.21 4.14
N LEU A 132 -8.97 3.05 2.86
CA LEU A 132 -8.78 1.76 2.23
C LEU A 132 -7.41 1.69 1.55
N VAL A 133 -6.87 0.49 1.49
CA VAL A 133 -5.74 0.15 0.63
C VAL A 133 -6.22 -0.86 -0.40
N CYS A 134 -5.88 -0.62 -1.65
CA CYS A 134 -6.11 -1.54 -2.75
C CYS A 134 -4.78 -2.04 -3.29
N VAL A 135 -4.68 -3.35 -3.53
CA VAL A 135 -3.52 -4.00 -4.13
C VAL A 135 -3.96 -4.79 -5.33
N VAL A 136 -3.42 -4.42 -6.49
CA VAL A 136 -3.64 -5.10 -7.77
C VAL A 136 -2.30 -5.65 -8.26
N LEU A 137 -2.25 -6.95 -8.54
CA LEU A 137 -1.06 -7.66 -8.98
C LEU A 137 -1.33 -8.37 -10.31
N ALA A 138 -0.29 -8.51 -11.13
CA ALA A 138 -0.31 -9.22 -12.41
C ALA A 138 -1.38 -8.70 -13.39
N ASP A 139 -1.65 -7.43 -13.37
CA ASP A 139 -2.64 -6.78 -14.23
C ASP A 139 -2.01 -6.22 -15.50
N THR A 140 -2.85 -5.66 -16.36
CA THR A 140 -2.42 -4.97 -17.59
C THR A 140 -2.37 -3.46 -17.35
N LEU A 141 -1.53 -2.77 -18.13
CA LEU A 141 -1.44 -1.31 -18.09
C LEU A 141 -2.81 -0.63 -18.33
N ARG A 142 -3.68 -1.30 -19.07
CA ARG A 142 -5.01 -0.81 -19.44
C ARG A 142 -5.97 -0.80 -18.25
N PHE A 143 -5.95 -1.84 -17.42
CA PHE A 143 -6.99 -2.10 -16.44
C PHE A 143 -6.59 -1.80 -15.00
N GLN A 144 -5.31 -1.79 -14.64
CA GLN A 144 -4.86 -1.61 -13.26
C GLN A 144 -5.52 -0.43 -12.51
N TYR A 145 -5.82 0.69 -13.19
CA TYR A 145 -6.47 1.85 -12.58
C TYR A 145 -7.98 1.70 -12.47
N SER A 146 -8.64 1.15 -13.50
CA SER A 146 -10.08 0.90 -13.48
C SER A 146 -10.46 -0.17 -12.47
N ASP A 147 -9.64 -1.22 -12.36
CA ASP A 147 -9.86 -2.30 -11.40
C ASP A 147 -9.63 -1.81 -9.97
N THR A 148 -8.59 -1.00 -9.76
CA THR A 148 -8.37 -0.34 -8.47
C THR A 148 -9.55 0.58 -8.09
N ALA A 149 -10.07 1.38 -9.03
CA ALA A 149 -11.23 2.24 -8.80
C ALA A 149 -12.49 1.43 -8.45
N SER A 150 -12.75 0.36 -9.20
CA SER A 150 -13.88 -0.54 -8.94
C SER A 150 -13.81 -1.20 -7.56
N LEU A 151 -12.62 -1.60 -7.13
CA LEU A 151 -12.40 -2.18 -5.80
C LEU A 151 -12.60 -1.13 -4.69
N PHE A 152 -12.16 0.12 -4.89
CA PHE A 152 -12.44 1.20 -3.95
C PHE A 152 -13.93 1.54 -3.90
N ASP A 153 -14.60 1.62 -5.05
CA ASP A 153 -16.03 1.89 -5.09
C ASP A 153 -16.84 0.77 -4.40
N TYR A 154 -16.42 -0.48 -4.57
CA TYR A 154 -16.98 -1.60 -3.81
C TYR A 154 -16.74 -1.42 -2.31
N GLY A 155 -15.50 -1.13 -1.90
CA GLY A 155 -15.16 -0.96 -0.49
C GLY A 155 -15.93 0.20 0.16
N PHE A 156 -15.89 1.39 -0.43
CA PHE A 156 -16.62 2.55 0.10
C PHE A 156 -18.15 2.43 -0.04
N GLY A 157 -18.61 1.63 -1.00
CA GLY A 157 -20.04 1.38 -1.22
C GLY A 157 -20.66 0.41 -0.20
N ASN A 158 -19.91 -0.60 0.24
CA ASN A 158 -20.45 -1.70 1.03
C ASN A 158 -20.01 -1.67 2.50
N PHE A 159 -18.93 -0.93 2.84
CA PHE A 159 -18.42 -0.85 4.20
C PHE A 159 -18.53 0.59 4.74
N HIS A 160 -18.61 0.73 6.04
CA HIS A 160 -18.55 2.01 6.73
C HIS A 160 -17.83 1.83 8.07
N LYS A 161 -17.33 2.95 8.60
CA LYS A 161 -16.66 2.98 9.88
C LYS A 161 -17.68 3.25 10.98
N GLU A 162 -17.82 2.35 11.95
CA GLU A 162 -18.60 2.59 13.15
C GLU A 162 -17.68 2.89 14.34
N VAL A 163 -18.12 3.83 15.18
CA VAL A 163 -17.48 4.13 16.46
C VAL A 163 -18.17 3.27 17.52
N ILE A 164 -17.52 2.22 17.96
CA ILE A 164 -17.98 1.45 19.11
C ILE A 164 -17.67 2.29 20.35
N THR A 165 -18.69 2.74 21.05
CA THR A 165 -18.54 3.59 22.24
C THR A 165 -17.76 2.91 23.35
N GLU A 166 -16.91 3.68 24.05
CA GLU A 166 -15.86 3.25 24.99
C GLU A 166 -16.29 2.41 26.21
N ASN A 167 -17.56 2.08 26.39
CA ASN A 167 -18.09 1.41 27.58
C ASN A 167 -18.62 0.00 27.35
N GLN A 168 -18.25 -0.65 26.25
CA GLN A 168 -18.53 -2.08 26.11
C GLN A 168 -17.29 -2.89 26.46
N PRO A 169 -17.43 -3.96 27.30
CA PRO A 169 -16.32 -4.87 27.55
C PRO A 169 -15.85 -5.45 26.22
N GLU A 170 -14.55 -5.72 26.13
CA GLU A 170 -13.93 -6.32 24.95
C GLU A 170 -14.75 -7.50 24.45
N THR A 171 -15.60 -7.29 23.49
CA THR A 171 -16.39 -8.32 22.85
C THR A 171 -15.67 -8.68 21.56
N THR A 172 -15.15 -9.87 21.48
CA THR A 172 -14.61 -10.40 20.23
C THR A 172 -15.75 -10.53 19.24
N VAL A 173 -15.86 -9.60 18.30
CA VAL A 173 -16.81 -9.71 17.21
C VAL A 173 -16.26 -10.73 16.22
N GLN A 174 -16.81 -11.93 16.22
CA GLN A 174 -16.59 -12.91 15.17
C GLN A 174 -17.38 -12.50 13.93
N LEU A 175 -16.70 -12.01 12.91
CA LEU A 175 -17.29 -11.85 11.58
C LEU A 175 -17.36 -13.24 10.92
N LEU A 176 -18.55 -13.73 10.67
CA LEU A 176 -18.85 -14.96 9.93
C LEU A 176 -19.53 -14.58 8.61
N PRO A 177 -19.29 -15.30 7.53
CA PRO A 177 -18.89 -16.68 7.35
C PRO A 177 -17.45 -16.84 6.79
N ALA A 178 -17.02 -18.10 6.65
CA ALA A 178 -15.66 -18.57 6.40
C ALA A 178 -14.91 -17.99 5.19
N ASP A 179 -15.55 -17.23 4.33
CA ASP A 179 -14.97 -16.58 3.14
C ASP A 179 -14.73 -15.07 3.32
N ALA A 180 -15.11 -14.52 4.47
CA ALA A 180 -14.88 -13.12 4.79
C ALA A 180 -13.42 -12.89 5.23
N LEU A 181 -12.78 -11.87 4.69
CA LEU A 181 -11.46 -11.42 5.10
C LEU A 181 -11.48 -11.10 6.60
N SER A 182 -10.83 -11.90 7.42
CA SER A 182 -10.59 -11.56 8.81
C SER A 182 -9.54 -10.45 8.89
N LEU A 183 -9.97 -9.22 9.12
CA LEU A 183 -9.10 -8.13 9.52
C LEU A 183 -8.83 -8.25 11.03
N ASN A 184 -7.66 -8.76 11.41
CA ASN A 184 -7.18 -8.64 12.78
C ASN A 184 -6.73 -7.20 13.02
N VAL A 185 -7.54 -6.44 13.75
CA VAL A 185 -7.25 -5.05 14.11
C VAL A 185 -6.67 -5.04 15.52
N THR A 186 -5.40 -4.65 15.63
CA THR A 186 -4.67 -4.61 16.91
C THR A 186 -4.28 -3.21 17.37
N THR A 187 -4.88 -2.14 16.82
CA THR A 187 -4.63 -0.77 17.32
C THR A 187 -5.91 0.07 17.36
N PRO A 188 -6.02 1.03 18.32
CA PRO A 188 -7.22 1.88 18.48
C PRO A 188 -7.61 2.74 17.28
N GLU A 189 -6.74 2.85 16.28
CA GLU A 189 -6.96 3.68 15.09
C GLU A 189 -7.57 2.92 13.90
N PHE A 190 -7.68 1.58 14.00
CA PHE A 190 -8.33 0.75 12.98
C PHE A 190 -9.61 0.15 13.55
N LEU A 191 -10.70 0.83 13.31
CA LEU A 191 -12.03 0.32 13.63
C LEU A 191 -12.45 -0.70 12.56
N SER A 192 -13.16 -1.74 12.98
CA SER A 192 -13.71 -2.75 12.08
C SER A 192 -14.60 -2.09 11.02
N CYS A 193 -14.42 -2.50 9.76
CA CYS A 193 -15.38 -2.17 8.71
C CYS A 193 -16.54 -3.16 8.80
N VAL A 194 -17.77 -2.66 8.89
CA VAL A 194 -19.00 -3.45 8.90
C VAL A 194 -19.69 -3.30 7.55
N GLU A 195 -20.18 -4.41 7.00
CA GLU A 195 -20.91 -4.41 5.73
C GLU A 195 -22.23 -3.65 5.87
N LYS A 196 -22.52 -2.73 4.95
CA LYS A 196 -23.77 -1.96 4.98
C LYS A 196 -24.98 -2.89 4.81
N GLY A 197 -25.78 -3.02 5.83
CA GLY A 197 -27.00 -3.81 5.81
C GLY A 197 -27.06 -5.00 6.77
N ASN A 198 -25.97 -5.35 7.41
CA ASN A 198 -25.93 -6.36 8.45
C ASN A 198 -25.47 -5.74 9.77
N CYS A 199 -26.38 -5.05 10.46
CA CYS A 199 -26.22 -4.81 11.90
C CYS A 199 -26.53 -6.11 12.62
N VAL A 200 -25.53 -6.72 13.24
CA VAL A 200 -25.72 -7.74 14.26
C VAL A 200 -25.24 -7.17 15.58
#